data_44e5a04e793a232be6d9824cc4f732de
#
_entry.id   44e5a04e793a232be6d9824cc4f732de
#
_cell.length_a   1.000
_cell.length_b   1.000
_cell.length_c   1.000
_cell.angle_alpha   90.00
_cell.angle_beta   90.00
_cell.angle_gamma   90.00
#
_symmetry.space_group_name_H-M   'P 1'
#
loop_
_entity.id
_entity.type
_entity.pdbx_description
1 polymer ?
#
loop_
_entity_poly.entity_id
_entity_poly.type
_entity_poly.pdbx_seq_one_letter_code
_entity_poly.pdbx_strand_id
1 'polypeptide(L)'
;MTVGATPAGIYPTNAPEECAYVIDHSRSPVILVQNQTQLDKVLQKWDELPNLRHIVLMPGTSSEVEGVMTWDEFIARGADVDMDTVDGRLSALGPRDPATLIYTSGTTGPPKAVVL
;
A
#
# COMPACT_ATOMS: atom_id res chain seq x y z
N MET A 1 1.41 0.14 10.65
CA MET A 1 1.27 -0.38 12.02
C MET A 1 1.68 0.64 13.06
N THR A 2 2.97 0.92 13.29
CA THR A 2 3.42 1.88 14.32
C THR A 2 2.76 3.26 14.23
N VAL A 3 2.43 3.69 13.03
CA VAL A 3 1.77 4.98 12.78
C VAL A 3 0.24 4.90 12.67
N GLY A 4 -0.34 3.75 12.96
CA GLY A 4 -1.78 3.52 12.84
C GLY A 4 -2.25 3.13 11.43
N ALA A 5 -1.33 2.94 10.49
CA ALA A 5 -1.67 2.44 9.17
C ALA A 5 -1.94 0.92 9.21
N THR A 6 -2.96 0.49 8.46
CA THR A 6 -3.32 -0.92 8.32
C THR A 6 -2.84 -1.41 6.95
N PRO A 7 -1.78 -2.24 6.89
CA PRO A 7 -1.29 -2.75 5.62
C PRO A 7 -2.23 -3.81 5.03
N ALA A 8 -2.32 -3.81 3.70
CA ALA A 8 -3.01 -4.84 2.93
C ALA A 8 -1.99 -5.51 2.00
N GLY A 9 -1.75 -6.79 2.19
CA GLY A 9 -0.80 -7.55 1.36
C GLY A 9 -1.38 -7.89 -0.02
N ILE A 10 -0.54 -7.75 -1.05
CA ILE A 10 -0.85 -8.19 -2.42
C ILE A 10 0.18 -9.25 -2.80
N TYR A 11 -0.27 -10.40 -3.27
CA TYR A 11 0.64 -11.46 -3.70
C TYR A 11 1.35 -11.06 -5.01
N PRO A 12 2.66 -11.34 -5.13
CA PRO A 12 3.41 -11.04 -6.36
C PRO A 12 2.87 -11.75 -7.60
N THR A 13 2.13 -12.85 -7.40
CA THR A 13 1.52 -13.64 -8.47
C THR A 13 0.18 -13.10 -8.94
N ASN A 14 -0.40 -12.13 -8.24
CA ASN A 14 -1.68 -11.55 -8.63
C ASN A 14 -1.60 -10.87 -9.99
N ALA A 15 -2.64 -11.07 -10.80
CA ALA A 15 -2.81 -10.34 -12.07
C ALA A 15 -3.11 -8.86 -11.82
N PRO A 16 -2.95 -7.97 -12.83
CA PRO A 16 -3.25 -6.54 -12.68
C PRO A 16 -4.64 -6.26 -12.11
N GLU A 17 -5.66 -7.00 -12.56
CA GLU A 17 -7.04 -6.88 -12.10
C GLU A 17 -7.20 -7.22 -10.61
N GLU A 18 -6.50 -8.26 -10.16
CA GLU A 18 -6.51 -8.68 -8.76
C GLU A 18 -5.78 -7.65 -7.87
N CYS A 19 -4.68 -7.10 -8.35
CA CYS A 19 -3.96 -6.02 -7.67
C CYS A 19 -4.88 -4.79 -7.53
N ALA A 20 -5.53 -4.38 -8.61
CA ALA A 20 -6.46 -3.27 -8.61
C ALA A 20 -7.62 -3.49 -7.64
N TYR A 21 -8.17 -4.71 -7.61
CA TYR A 21 -9.23 -5.05 -6.67
C TYR A 21 -8.80 -4.85 -5.22
N VAL A 22 -7.63 -5.34 -4.82
CA VAL A 22 -7.13 -5.19 -3.44
C VAL A 22 -6.93 -3.71 -3.10
N ILE A 23 -6.32 -2.94 -4.00
CA ILE A 23 -6.04 -1.51 -3.80
C ILE A 23 -7.34 -0.72 -3.63
N ASP A 24 -8.30 -0.95 -4.50
CA ASP A 24 -9.58 -0.23 -4.48
C ASP A 24 -10.44 -0.63 -3.27
N HIS A 25 -10.59 -1.93 -3.04
CA HIS A 25 -11.40 -2.46 -1.94
C HIS A 25 -10.86 -2.03 -0.56
N SER A 26 -9.54 -2.00 -0.40
CA SER A 26 -8.90 -1.51 0.83
C SER A 26 -8.88 0.02 0.92
N ARG A 27 -9.23 0.72 -0.16
CA ARG A 27 -9.15 2.19 -0.29
C ARG A 27 -7.75 2.72 0.04
N SER A 28 -6.72 1.99 -0.35
CA SER A 28 -5.34 2.32 -0.04
C SER A 28 -4.90 3.59 -0.78
N PRO A 29 -4.49 4.63 -0.06
CA PRO A 29 -3.97 5.85 -0.70
C PRO A 29 -2.52 5.73 -1.15
N VAL A 30 -1.80 4.74 -0.64
CA VAL A 30 -0.38 4.53 -0.91
C VAL A 30 -0.14 3.05 -1.17
N ILE A 31 0.65 2.75 -2.20
CA ILE A 31 1.17 1.41 -2.46
C ILE A 31 2.69 1.41 -2.50
N LEU A 32 3.29 0.39 -1.87
CA LEU A 32 4.71 0.09 -1.99
C LEU A 32 4.90 -1.03 -2.99
N VAL A 33 5.69 -0.81 -4.03
CA VAL A 33 5.96 -1.79 -5.09
C VAL A 33 7.42 -2.20 -5.10
N GLN A 34 7.64 -3.50 -5.21
CA GLN A 34 8.97 -4.10 -5.04
C GLN A 34 9.89 -3.87 -6.24
N ASN A 35 9.34 -3.95 -7.46
CA ASN A 35 10.12 -3.94 -8.70
C ASN A 35 9.28 -3.47 -9.88
N GLN A 36 9.92 -3.38 -11.06
CA GLN A 36 9.27 -2.92 -12.28
C GLN A 36 8.07 -3.79 -12.68
N THR A 37 8.16 -5.11 -12.52
CA THR A 37 7.06 -6.02 -12.88
C THR A 37 5.80 -5.71 -12.06
N GLN A 38 5.94 -5.44 -10.78
CA GLN A 38 4.80 -5.08 -9.92
C GLN A 38 4.31 -3.66 -10.20
N LEU A 39 5.21 -2.74 -10.51
CA LEU A 39 4.86 -1.37 -10.90
C LEU A 39 3.99 -1.38 -12.16
N ASP A 40 4.38 -2.14 -13.17
CA ASP A 40 3.64 -2.21 -14.45
C ASP A 40 2.19 -2.65 -14.26
N LYS A 41 1.94 -3.58 -13.35
CA LYS A 41 0.58 -4.03 -13.01
C LYS A 41 -0.27 -2.88 -12.45
N VAL A 42 0.29 -2.10 -11.55
CA VAL A 42 -0.39 -0.96 -10.92
C VAL A 42 -0.64 0.15 -11.95
N LEU A 43 0.35 0.46 -12.78
CA LEU A 43 0.25 1.49 -13.81
C LEU A 43 -0.84 1.17 -14.84
N GLN A 44 -1.02 -0.09 -15.22
CA GLN A 44 -2.08 -0.51 -16.14
C GLN A 44 -3.49 -0.17 -15.60
N LYS A 45 -3.64 -0.07 -14.30
CA LYS A 45 -4.94 0.10 -13.62
C LYS A 45 -5.07 1.43 -12.89
N TRP A 46 -4.07 2.28 -12.91
CA TRP A 46 -4.03 3.49 -12.08
C TRP A 46 -5.22 4.42 -12.32
N ASP A 47 -5.64 4.57 -13.57
CA ASP A 47 -6.80 5.40 -13.93
C ASP A 47 -8.12 4.89 -13.32
N GLU A 48 -8.17 3.61 -12.96
CA GLU A 48 -9.32 2.97 -12.33
C GLU A 48 -9.28 3.02 -10.79
N LEU A 49 -8.24 3.64 -10.21
CA LEU A 49 -7.95 3.63 -8.77
C LEU A 49 -8.02 5.05 -8.18
N PRO A 50 -9.21 5.61 -7.99
CA PRO A 50 -9.38 7.02 -7.60
C PRO A 50 -8.84 7.34 -6.20
N ASN A 51 -8.73 6.35 -5.32
CA ASN A 51 -8.20 6.53 -3.96
C ASN A 51 -6.67 6.41 -3.89
N LEU A 52 -6.03 5.81 -4.89
CA LEU A 52 -4.58 5.64 -4.93
C LEU A 52 -3.91 6.97 -5.31
N ARG A 53 -3.21 7.56 -4.37
CA ARG A 53 -2.55 8.87 -4.51
C ARG A 53 -1.06 8.76 -4.78
N HIS A 54 -0.40 7.76 -4.19
CA HIS A 54 1.05 7.62 -4.24
C HIS A 54 1.46 6.19 -4.52
N ILE A 55 2.34 6.04 -5.49
CA ILE A 55 3.05 4.79 -5.78
C ILE A 55 4.49 5.01 -5.35
N VAL A 56 5.00 4.16 -4.46
CA VAL A 56 6.36 4.24 -3.92
C VAL A 56 7.14 3.01 -4.32
N LEU A 57 8.29 3.21 -4.94
CA LEU A 57 9.23 2.13 -5.28
C LEU A 57 10.09 1.75 -4.09
N MET A 58 10.22 0.46 -3.84
CA MET A 58 11.17 -0.04 -2.85
C MET A 58 12.62 0.16 -3.32
N PRO A 59 13.60 0.14 -2.39
CA PRO A 59 15.01 0.34 -2.75
C PRO A 59 15.49 -0.59 -3.87
N GLY A 60 16.32 -0.06 -4.76
CA GLY A 60 16.90 -0.82 -5.87
C GLY A 60 16.11 -0.77 -7.17
N THR A 61 14.96 -0.10 -7.18
CA THR A 61 14.15 0.13 -8.38
C THR A 61 14.01 1.62 -8.64
N SER A 62 14.07 2.02 -9.89
CA SER A 62 13.83 3.39 -10.34
C SER A 62 12.77 3.42 -11.45
N SER A 63 12.08 4.54 -11.57
CA SER A 63 11.12 4.78 -12.64
C SER A 63 11.16 6.25 -13.05
N GLU A 64 10.97 6.50 -14.34
CA GLU A 64 10.82 7.85 -14.89
C GLU A 64 9.34 8.24 -15.04
N VAL A 65 8.43 7.40 -14.61
CA VAL A 65 6.99 7.67 -14.68
C VAL A 65 6.62 8.76 -13.71
N GLU A 66 6.01 9.82 -14.21
CA GLU A 66 5.51 10.92 -13.38
C GLU A 66 4.50 10.42 -12.34
N GLY A 67 4.66 10.88 -11.11
CA GLY A 67 3.80 10.48 -10.00
C GLY A 67 4.25 9.22 -9.26
N VAL A 68 5.28 8.54 -9.75
CA VAL A 68 5.92 7.42 -9.05
C VAL A 68 7.09 7.95 -8.23
N MET A 69 7.08 7.65 -6.95
CA MET A 69 8.05 8.15 -5.97
C MET A 69 9.12 7.11 -5.70
N THR A 70 10.37 7.53 -5.65
CA THR A 70 11.46 6.65 -5.18
C THR A 70 11.39 6.47 -3.67
N TRP A 71 12.07 5.44 -3.17
CA TRP A 71 12.17 5.21 -1.73
C TRP A 71 12.81 6.40 -0.99
N ASP A 72 13.86 6.98 -1.55
CA ASP A 72 14.57 8.11 -0.94
C ASP A 72 13.68 9.35 -0.87
N GLU A 73 12.91 9.62 -1.92
CA GLU A 73 11.91 10.70 -1.92
C GLU A 73 10.82 10.48 -0.87
N PHE A 74 10.36 9.25 -0.74
CA PHE A 74 9.36 8.87 0.27
C PHE A 74 9.90 9.08 1.70
N ILE A 75 11.10 8.63 1.98
CA ILE A 75 11.76 8.83 3.28
C ILE A 75 12.00 10.32 3.56
N ALA A 76 12.43 11.09 2.55
CA ALA A 76 12.68 12.52 2.69
C ALA A 76 11.42 13.32 3.07
N ARG A 77 10.24 12.87 2.68
CA ARG A 77 8.96 13.49 3.09
C ARG A 77 8.70 13.42 4.59
N GLY A 78 9.31 12.48 5.28
CA GLY A 78 9.22 12.35 6.73
C GLY A 78 10.25 13.17 7.52
N ALA A 79 11.14 13.90 6.86
CA ALA A 79 12.23 14.62 7.51
C ALA A 79 11.78 15.67 8.54
N ASP A 80 10.62 16.30 8.30
CA ASP A 80 10.05 17.34 9.19
C ASP A 80 9.06 16.77 10.22
N VAL A 81 8.84 15.45 10.22
CA VAL A 81 7.97 14.79 11.20
C VAL A 81 8.79 14.48 12.45
N ASP A 82 8.38 15.03 13.58
CA ASP A 82 9.04 14.76 14.85
C ASP A 82 8.64 13.40 15.44
N MET A 83 9.48 12.89 16.34
CA MET A 83 9.24 11.61 17.01
C MET A 83 8.03 11.66 17.93
N ASP A 84 7.69 12.83 18.50
CA ASP A 84 6.51 12.98 19.36
C ASP A 84 5.22 12.70 18.58
N THR A 85 5.16 13.09 17.31
CA THR A 85 4.04 12.75 16.41
C THR A 85 3.92 11.24 16.22
N VAL A 86 5.03 10.56 16.00
CA VAL A 86 5.07 9.09 15.83
C VAL A 86 4.67 8.39 17.13
N ASP A 87 5.22 8.82 18.25
CA ASP A 87 4.92 8.27 19.58
C ASP A 87 3.46 8.49 19.96
N GLY A 88 2.90 9.65 19.61
CA GLY A 88 1.48 9.95 19.80
C GLY A 88 0.57 9.00 19.02
N ARG A 89 0.92 8.68 17.77
CA ARG A 89 0.19 7.71 16.94
C ARG A 89 0.29 6.29 17.50
N LEU A 90 1.50 5.90 17.92
CA LEU A 90 1.72 4.58 18.53
C LEU A 90 0.92 4.42 19.82
N SER A 91 0.92 5.45 20.68
CA SER A 91 0.20 5.44 21.96
C SER A 91 -1.33 5.42 21.79
N ALA A 92 -1.84 5.89 20.66
CA ALA A 92 -3.26 5.86 20.35
C ALA A 92 -3.75 4.48 19.88
N LEU A 93 -2.83 3.55 19.56
CA LEU A 93 -3.20 2.20 19.11
C LEU A 93 -3.64 1.33 20.28
N GLY A 94 -4.77 0.69 20.13
CA GLY A 94 -5.32 -0.24 21.08
C GLY A 94 -5.28 -1.70 20.59
N PRO A 95 -5.50 -2.66 21.50
CA PRO A 95 -5.45 -4.08 21.14
C PRO A 95 -6.57 -4.54 20.21
N ARG A 96 -7.55 -3.68 19.95
CA ARG A 96 -8.69 -3.95 19.04
C ARG A 96 -8.55 -3.28 17.68
N ASP A 97 -7.50 -2.48 17.48
CA ASP A 97 -7.28 -1.83 16.19
C ASP A 97 -6.79 -2.84 15.15
N PRO A 98 -7.25 -2.73 13.90
CA PRO A 98 -6.79 -3.62 12.84
C PRO A 98 -5.27 -3.55 12.67
N ALA A 99 -4.61 -4.70 12.69
CA ALA A 99 -3.19 -4.80 12.47
C ALA A 99 -2.84 -4.96 10.99
N THR A 100 -3.65 -5.74 10.26
CA THR A 100 -3.44 -6.00 8.83
C THR A 100 -4.72 -6.50 8.17
N LEU A 101 -4.78 -6.35 6.85
CA LEU A 101 -5.78 -6.99 5.99
C LEU A 101 -5.12 -8.09 5.18
N ILE A 102 -5.68 -9.29 5.22
CA ILE A 102 -5.23 -10.41 4.41
C ILE A 102 -6.33 -10.79 3.44
N TYR A 103 -6.02 -10.71 2.15
CA TYR A 103 -6.95 -11.09 1.10
C TYR A 103 -6.82 -12.57 0.78
N THR A 104 -7.94 -13.27 0.85
CA THR A 104 -8.00 -14.72 0.53
C THR A 104 -8.93 -14.95 -0.64
N SER A 105 -8.50 -15.80 -1.58
CA SER A 105 -9.36 -16.28 -2.64
C SER A 105 -10.34 -17.30 -2.06
N GLY A 106 -11.60 -16.92 -1.95
CA GLY A 106 -12.66 -17.88 -1.65
C GLY A 106 -12.95 -18.78 -2.85
N THR A 107 -13.65 -19.90 -2.62
CA THR A 107 -14.08 -20.81 -3.68
C THR A 107 -15.16 -20.19 -4.59
N THR A 108 -15.80 -19.11 -4.16
CA THR A 108 -16.84 -18.40 -4.90
C THR A 108 -16.70 -16.89 -4.74
N GLY A 109 -16.63 -16.18 -5.86
CA GLY A 109 -16.62 -14.71 -5.90
C GLY A 109 -15.23 -14.09 -5.70
N PRO A 110 -15.17 -12.76 -5.59
CA PRO A 110 -13.93 -12.02 -5.41
C PRO A 110 -13.26 -12.32 -4.08
N PRO A 111 -11.94 -12.06 -3.94
CA PRO A 111 -11.21 -12.23 -2.70
C PRO A 111 -11.86 -11.48 -1.53
N LYS A 112 -11.82 -12.06 -0.36
CA LYS A 112 -12.34 -11.47 0.88
C LYS A 112 -11.18 -10.98 1.75
N ALA A 113 -11.35 -9.82 2.34
CA ALA A 113 -10.41 -9.28 3.31
C ALA A 113 -10.70 -9.87 4.70
N VAL A 114 -9.70 -10.49 5.27
CA VAL A 114 -9.71 -10.89 6.68
C VAL A 114 -9.01 -9.79 7.47
N VAL A 115 -9.68 -9.28 8.49
CA VAL A 115 -9.14 -8.25 9.38
C VAL A 115 -8.51 -8.94 10.59
N LEU A 116 -7.24 -8.70 10.81
CA LEU A 116 -6.50 -9.22 11.96
C LEU A 116 -6.09 -8.10 12.91
#